data_436e6bf5df51bf58cc65679f2996fa79
#
_entry.id   436e6bf5df51bf58cc65679f2996fa79
#
_cell.length_a   1.000
_cell.length_b   1.000
_cell.length_c   1.000
_cell.angle_alpha   90.00
_cell.angle_beta   90.00
_cell.angle_gamma   90.00
#
_symmetry.space_group_name_H-M   'P 1'
#
loop_
_entity.id
_entity.type
_entity.pdbx_description
1 polymer ?
#
loop_
_entity_poly.entity_id
_entity_poly.type
_entity_poly.pdbx_seq_one_letter_code
_entity_poly.pdbx_strand_id
1 'polypeptide(L)' 'MQLLKLIWDFRSPTALETAKHYEIHLKEFMAIDKVPYVKSGYEVIIPDEHAIAFIVVAKEHMI' A
#
# COMPACT_ATOMS: atom_id res chain seq x y z
N MET A 1 -10.01 -18.86 0.38
CA MET A 1 -9.47 -17.62 0.95
C MET A 1 -9.62 -16.49 -0.05
N GLN A 2 -10.16 -15.37 0.36
CA GLN A 2 -10.26 -14.18 -0.48
C GLN A 2 -9.19 -13.18 -0.07
N LEU A 3 -8.61 -12.53 -1.06
CA LEU A 3 -7.61 -11.48 -0.84
C LEU A 3 -8.22 -10.13 -1.18
N LEU A 4 -7.89 -9.13 -0.38
CA LEU A 4 -8.27 -7.75 -0.62
C LEU A 4 -7.01 -6.93 -0.87
N LYS A 5 -7.02 -6.17 -1.93
CA LYS A 5 -5.93 -5.25 -2.24
C LYS A 5 -6.39 -3.84 -1.90
N LEU A 6 -5.79 -3.25 -0.88
CA LEU A 6 -6.06 -1.88 -0.48
C LEU A 6 -5.10 -0.96 -1.22
N ILE A 7 -5.63 0.07 -1.86
CA ILE A 7 -4.84 0.94 -2.73
C ILE A 7 -5.01 2.39 -2.29
N TRP A 8 -3.89 3.11 -2.23
CA TRP A 8 -3.87 4.55 -1.96
C TRP A 8 -3.28 5.25 -3.17
N ASP A 9 -4.00 6.22 -3.72
CA ASP A 9 -3.59 6.99 -4.89
C ASP A 9 -2.86 8.26 -4.48
N PHE A 10 -1.76 8.56 -5.17
CA PHE A 10 -1.01 9.80 -4.99
C PHE A 10 -0.83 10.45 -6.35
N ARG A 11 -1.28 11.68 -6.48
CA ARG A 11 -1.26 12.41 -7.75
C ARG A 11 -0.51 13.72 -7.57
N SER A 12 0.78 13.69 -7.89
CA SER A 12 1.64 14.86 -7.82
C SER A 12 2.96 14.55 -8.52
N PRO A 13 3.79 15.55 -8.78
CA PRO A 13 5.12 15.31 -9.33
C PRO A 13 5.99 14.44 -8.43
N THR A 14 5.71 14.37 -7.12
CA THR A 14 6.46 13.55 -6.18
C THR A 14 5.67 12.31 -5.74
N ALA A 15 4.69 11.89 -6.54
CA ALA A 15 3.81 10.78 -6.18
C ALA A 15 4.57 9.49 -5.87
N LEU A 16 5.61 9.17 -6.67
CA LEU A 16 6.38 7.96 -6.46
C LEU A 16 7.07 7.97 -5.09
N GLU A 17 7.71 9.07 -4.72
CA GLU A 17 8.40 9.17 -3.43
C GLU A 17 7.40 9.08 -2.28
N THR A 18 6.25 9.73 -2.44
CA THR A 18 5.18 9.68 -1.45
C THR A 18 4.66 8.25 -1.29
N ALA A 19 4.45 7.54 -2.39
CA ALA A 19 3.98 6.16 -2.36
C ALA A 19 4.99 5.23 -1.66
N LYS A 20 6.28 5.39 -1.96
CA LYS A 20 7.33 4.62 -1.29
C LYS A 20 7.31 4.83 0.22
N HIS A 21 7.23 6.10 0.63
CA HIS A 21 7.22 6.46 2.04
C HIS A 21 5.98 5.90 2.73
N TYR A 22 4.84 5.99 2.07
CA TYR A 22 3.60 5.48 2.60
C TYR A 22 3.63 3.97 2.77
N GLU A 23 4.23 3.24 1.84
CA GLU A 23 4.36 1.79 1.95
C GLU A 23 5.15 1.41 3.20
N ILE A 24 6.21 2.14 3.50
CA ILE A 24 7.00 1.88 4.72
C ILE A 24 6.12 2.03 5.96
N HIS A 25 5.31 3.09 6.01
CA HIS A 25 4.39 3.30 7.13
C HIS A 25 3.31 2.23 7.22
N LEU A 26 2.83 1.74 6.08
CA LEU A 26 1.86 0.64 6.07
C LEU A 26 2.45 -0.62 6.68
N LYS A 27 3.70 -0.94 6.34
CA LYS A 27 4.37 -2.11 6.91
C LYS A 27 4.55 -1.97 8.41
N GLU A 28 4.95 -0.78 8.88
CA GLU A 28 5.10 -0.51 10.30
C GLU A 28 3.77 -0.64 11.02
N PHE A 29 2.71 -0.09 10.44
CA PHE A 29 1.37 -0.15 11.01
C PHE A 29 0.92 -1.60 11.17
N MET A 30 1.11 -2.43 10.13
CA MET A 30 0.72 -3.84 10.19
C MET A 30 1.52 -4.60 11.24
N ALA A 31 2.80 -4.27 11.41
CA ALA A 31 3.64 -4.90 12.43
C ALA A 31 3.17 -4.53 13.83
N ILE A 32 2.83 -3.26 14.06
CA ILE A 32 2.36 -2.80 15.37
C ILE A 32 1.03 -3.46 15.73
N ASP A 33 0.09 -3.51 14.80
CA ASP A 33 -1.22 -4.10 15.03
C ASP A 33 -1.22 -5.62 14.88
N LYS A 34 -0.09 -6.20 14.50
CA LYS A 34 0.06 -7.64 14.30
C LYS A 34 -0.95 -8.19 13.29
N VAL A 35 -1.23 -7.41 12.26
CA VAL A 35 -2.10 -7.82 11.17
C VAL A 35 -1.24 -8.45 10.07
N PRO A 36 -1.41 -9.74 9.77
CA PRO A 36 -0.64 -10.35 8.69
C PRO A 36 -1.10 -9.83 7.35
N TYR A 37 -0.14 -9.63 6.44
CA TYR A 37 -0.45 -9.25 5.07
C TYR A 37 0.30 -10.17 4.12
N VAL A 38 -0.24 -10.32 2.91
CA VAL A 38 0.32 -11.21 1.91
C VAL A 38 1.43 -10.52 1.13
N LYS A 39 1.19 -9.24 0.76
CA LYS A 39 2.11 -8.49 -0.07
C LYS A 39 1.87 -7.01 0.14
N SER A 40 2.91 -6.22 -0.01
CA SER A 40 2.80 -4.77 -0.04
C SER A 40 3.74 -4.22 -1.10
N GLY A 41 3.50 -2.99 -1.53
CA GLY A 41 4.36 -2.38 -2.53
C GLY A 41 3.85 -1.03 -2.97
N TYR A 42 4.45 -0.56 -4.05
CA TYR A 42 4.04 0.68 -4.71
C TYR A 42 4.27 0.51 -6.20
N GLU A 43 3.53 1.29 -6.99
CA GLU A 43 3.64 1.25 -8.46
C GLU A 43 3.53 2.65 -9.02
N VAL A 44 4.26 2.90 -10.09
CA VAL A 44 4.12 4.13 -10.88
C VAL A 44 3.07 3.87 -11.94
N ILE A 45 2.02 4.68 -11.95
CA ILE A 45 0.97 4.59 -12.95
C ILE A 45 1.31 5.52 -14.12
N ILE A 46 1.60 6.79 -13.81
CA ILE A 46 2.04 7.77 -14.80
C ILE A 46 3.27 8.45 -14.21
N PRO A 47 4.45 8.34 -14.85
CA PRO A 47 5.67 8.95 -14.32
C PRO A 47 5.48 10.43 -14.00
N ASP A 48 5.98 10.83 -12.82
CA ASP A 48 5.92 12.21 -12.32
C ASP A 48 4.51 12.79 -12.16
N GLU A 49 3.48 11.95 -12.20
CA GLU A 49 2.09 12.41 -12.05
C GLU A 49 1.27 11.55 -11.12
N HIS A 50 1.39 10.22 -11.22
CA HIS A 50 0.50 9.32 -10.49
C HIS A 50 1.24 8.07 -10.07
N ALA A 51 1.16 7.76 -8.78
CA ALA A 51 1.66 6.52 -8.22
C ALA A 51 0.69 6.00 -7.18
N ILE A 52 0.81 4.73 -6.85
CA ILE A 52 -0.03 4.12 -5.80
C ILE A 52 0.84 3.37 -4.81
N ALA A 53 0.36 3.29 -3.58
CA ALA A 53 0.85 2.34 -2.60
C ALA A 53 -0.27 1.32 -2.37
N PHE A 54 0.09 0.08 -2.08
CA PHE A 54 -0.91 -0.95 -1.87
C PHE A 54 -0.48 -1.96 -0.83
N ILE A 55 -1.46 -2.64 -0.27
CA ILE A 55 -1.22 -3.77 0.61
C ILE A 55 -2.30 -4.82 0.34
N VAL A 56 -1.91 -6.08 0.30
CA VAL A 56 -2.82 -7.19 0.08
C VAL A 56 -2.96 -7.98 1.36
N VAL A 57 -4.18 -8.14 1.82
CA VAL A 57 -4.47 -8.87 3.06
C VAL A 57 -5.51 -9.96 2.80
N ALA A 58 -5.52 -10.97 3.65
CA ALA A 58 -6.56 -11.97 3.59
C ALA A 58 -7.84 -11.39 4.20
N LYS A 59 -8.97 -11.63 3.55
CA LYS A 59 -10.24 -11.01 3.93
C LYS A 59 -10.64 -11.34 5.37
N GLU A 60 -10.35 -12.53 5.84
CA GLU A 60 -10.70 -12.95 7.19
C GLU A 60 -10.01 -12.14 8.28
N HIS A 61 -9.01 -11.35 7.95
CA HIS A 61 -8.32 -10.45 8.89
C HIS A 61 -8.86 -9.03 8.85
N MET A 62 -9.92 -8.78 8.09
CA MET A 62 -10.47 -7.43 7.85
C MET A 62 -11.79 -7.21 8.59
N ILE A 63 -11.93 -7.71 9.75
CA ILE A 63 -13.15 -7.54 10.53
C ILE A 63 -13.23 -6.20 11.22
#